data_ce2fe9c6cbff3db805daf99741c02d57
#
_entry.id   ce2fe9c6cbff3db805daf99741c02d57
#
_cell.length_a   1.000
_cell.length_b   1.000
_cell.length_c   1.000
_cell.angle_alpha   90.00
_cell.angle_beta   90.00
_cell.angle_gamma   90.00
#
_symmetry.space_group_name_H-M   'P 1'
#
loop_
_entity.id
_entity.type
_entity.pdbx_description
1 polymer ?
#
loop_
_entity_poly.entity_id
_entity_poly.type
_entity_poly.pdbx_seq_one_letter_code
_entity_poly.pdbx_strand_id
1 'polypeptide(L)'
;MKKILILTIALATFATNRALAWGGPGHSIIGSIAEMHLTPEAKEKCHHYIHHTLAYEASYMDHWRYTKPFKGTAHWHIGYAYPNRQYTGDSSSQVIKSESVLKSAAYRINEFHNELRTSYKSMPDSLVAFKIRALIHMMGDMHCPAHVAIPIEDKPTYEETTVYNRYRLQRNGKKYSYHAMWDSITAILFPKRNIPGWLEEVDTYNEKQRAKICKGDANDWLAGTTKETLRSYKLIPRDTDIAELSENQREQLVALTYQQMAYAGYRLAHILNDVFKE
;
A
#
# COMPACT_ATOMS: atom_id res chain seq x y z
N MET A 1 16.68 -13.86 60.25
CA MET A 1 15.52 -13.50 59.35
C MET A 1 16.08 -12.81 58.12
N LYS A 2 16.23 -13.52 57.00
CA LYS A 2 16.72 -12.94 55.73
C LYS A 2 15.56 -12.37 54.97
N LYS A 3 15.55 -11.03 54.70
CA LYS A 3 14.56 -10.36 53.86
C LYS A 3 14.94 -10.63 52.39
N ILE A 4 14.10 -11.38 51.70
CA ILE A 4 14.19 -11.58 50.25
C ILE A 4 13.58 -10.35 49.61
N LEU A 5 14.39 -9.56 48.90
CA LEU A 5 13.99 -8.44 48.10
C LEU A 5 13.56 -8.98 46.71
N ILE A 6 12.27 -9.03 46.45
CA ILE A 6 11.74 -9.39 45.12
C ILE A 6 11.81 -8.15 44.24
N LEU A 7 12.80 -8.16 43.35
CA LEU A 7 12.96 -7.13 42.30
C LEU A 7 12.02 -7.47 41.16
N THR A 8 10.85 -6.80 41.09
CA THR A 8 9.94 -6.89 39.98
C THR A 8 10.50 -6.08 38.82
N ILE A 9 11.13 -6.74 37.85
CA ILE A 9 11.54 -6.15 36.60
C ILE A 9 10.27 -5.99 35.77
N ALA A 10 9.72 -4.77 35.73
CA ALA A 10 8.69 -4.39 34.76
C ALA A 10 9.32 -4.39 33.36
N LEU A 11 9.10 -5.46 32.60
CA LEU A 11 9.40 -5.47 31.16
C LEU A 11 8.45 -4.47 30.48
N ALA A 12 8.90 -3.23 30.35
CA ALA A 12 8.26 -2.30 29.44
C ALA A 12 8.51 -2.79 28.02
N THR A 13 7.57 -3.55 27.48
CA THR A 13 7.53 -3.84 26.05
C THR A 13 7.26 -2.51 25.34
N PHE A 14 8.33 -1.85 24.90
CA PHE A 14 8.22 -0.81 23.88
C PHE A 14 7.68 -1.50 22.63
N ALA A 15 6.37 -1.48 22.46
CA ALA A 15 5.75 -1.70 21.17
C ALA A 15 6.24 -0.57 20.27
N THR A 16 7.33 -0.80 19.55
CA THR A 16 7.73 0.03 18.42
C THR A 16 6.57 -0.05 17.43
N ASN A 17 5.72 0.97 17.41
CA ASN A 17 4.76 1.17 16.34
C ASN A 17 5.58 1.33 15.05
N ARG A 18 5.85 0.21 14.39
CA ARG A 18 6.41 0.21 13.04
C ARG A 18 5.30 0.73 12.14
N ALA A 19 5.53 1.86 11.53
CA ALA A 19 4.64 2.40 10.53
C ALA A 19 4.59 1.42 9.34
N LEU A 20 3.45 0.83 9.12
CA LEU A 20 3.15 -0.11 8.05
C LEU A 20 2.03 0.52 7.22
N ALA A 21 2.24 0.74 5.92
CA ALA A 21 1.17 1.20 5.03
C ALA A 21 -0.06 0.31 5.19
N TRP A 22 -1.25 0.88 5.27
CA TRP A 22 -2.48 0.15 5.58
C TRP A 22 -2.44 -0.68 6.87
N GLY A 23 -1.28 -0.81 7.54
CA GLY A 23 -1.03 -1.79 8.58
C GLY A 23 -1.20 -3.24 8.09
N GLY A 24 -0.83 -4.23 8.90
CA GLY A 24 -0.97 -5.64 8.53
C GLY A 24 -2.39 -6.03 8.10
N PRO A 25 -3.45 -5.64 8.84
CA PRO A 25 -4.83 -5.98 8.45
C PRO A 25 -5.24 -5.40 7.09
N GLY A 26 -4.88 -4.16 6.76
CA GLY A 26 -5.25 -3.57 5.48
C GLY A 26 -4.54 -4.23 4.30
N HIS A 27 -3.25 -4.53 4.42
CA HIS A 27 -2.55 -5.33 3.41
C HIS A 27 -3.16 -6.73 3.25
N SER A 28 -3.54 -7.40 4.34
CA SER A 28 -4.20 -8.71 4.27
C SER A 28 -5.57 -8.66 3.59
N ILE A 29 -6.36 -7.59 3.78
CA ILE A 29 -7.62 -7.37 3.07
C ILE A 29 -7.35 -7.27 1.57
N ILE A 30 -6.39 -6.45 1.15
CA ILE A 30 -6.00 -6.26 -0.26
C ILE A 30 -5.54 -7.58 -0.87
N GLY A 31 -4.66 -8.32 -0.18
CA GLY A 31 -4.20 -9.64 -0.61
C GLY A 31 -5.34 -10.65 -0.74
N SER A 32 -6.30 -10.63 0.18
CA SER A 32 -7.48 -11.51 0.13
C SER A 32 -8.38 -11.19 -1.07
N ILE A 33 -8.66 -9.89 -1.33
CA ILE A 33 -9.43 -9.47 -2.52
C ILE A 33 -8.71 -9.95 -3.79
N ALA A 34 -7.40 -9.73 -3.89
CA ALA A 34 -6.65 -10.17 -5.05
C ALA A 34 -6.76 -11.69 -5.24
N GLU A 35 -6.59 -12.48 -4.20
CA GLU A 35 -6.65 -13.94 -4.25
C GLU A 35 -8.03 -14.48 -4.67
N MET A 36 -9.13 -13.79 -4.28
CA MET A 36 -10.49 -14.13 -4.70
C MET A 36 -10.73 -13.90 -6.19
N HIS A 37 -9.95 -13.04 -6.83
CA HIS A 37 -10.07 -12.68 -8.25
C HIS A 37 -8.94 -13.23 -9.13
N LEU A 38 -8.09 -14.11 -8.59
CA LEU A 38 -7.15 -14.87 -9.42
C LEU A 38 -7.86 -15.92 -10.25
N THR A 39 -7.37 -16.14 -11.47
CA THR A 39 -7.72 -17.34 -12.23
C THR A 39 -7.20 -18.58 -11.49
N PRO A 40 -7.77 -19.78 -11.72
CA PRO A 40 -7.26 -21.01 -11.12
C PRO A 40 -5.75 -21.19 -11.35
N GLU A 41 -5.28 -20.94 -12.57
CA GLU A 41 -3.88 -21.06 -12.98
C GLU A 41 -3.00 -20.08 -12.22
N ALA A 42 -3.39 -18.80 -12.18
CA ALA A 42 -2.63 -17.77 -11.47
C ALA A 42 -2.56 -18.07 -9.97
N LYS A 43 -3.66 -18.56 -9.39
CA LYS A 43 -3.71 -18.94 -7.98
C LYS A 43 -2.76 -20.10 -7.67
N GLU A 44 -2.81 -21.15 -8.48
CA GLU A 44 -1.91 -22.30 -8.35
C GLU A 44 -0.45 -21.88 -8.45
N LYS A 45 -0.10 -21.08 -9.47
CA LYS A 45 1.26 -20.58 -9.65
C LYS A 45 1.72 -19.69 -8.50
N CYS A 46 0.91 -18.74 -8.05
CA CYS A 46 1.24 -17.92 -6.89
C CYS A 46 1.53 -18.82 -5.68
N HIS A 47 0.64 -19.74 -5.32
CA HIS A 47 0.82 -20.64 -4.17
C HIS A 47 2.05 -21.55 -4.32
N HIS A 48 2.36 -22.00 -5.55
CA HIS A 48 3.57 -22.76 -5.83
C HIS A 48 4.84 -21.98 -5.45
N TYR A 49 4.94 -20.70 -5.87
CA TYR A 49 6.14 -19.91 -5.63
C TYR A 49 6.24 -19.36 -4.20
N ILE A 50 5.14 -18.85 -3.64
CA ILE A 50 5.19 -18.20 -2.32
C ILE A 50 4.85 -19.11 -1.15
N HIS A 51 4.30 -20.30 -1.39
CA HIS A 51 3.92 -21.34 -0.43
C HIS A 51 2.84 -20.93 0.60
N HIS A 52 2.24 -19.74 0.44
CA HIS A 52 1.23 -19.17 1.32
C HIS A 52 0.16 -18.43 0.50
N THR A 53 -0.87 -17.93 1.18
CA THR A 53 -1.85 -17.05 0.57
C THR A 53 -1.26 -15.66 0.32
N LEU A 54 -1.84 -14.91 -0.63
CA LEU A 54 -1.44 -13.53 -0.87
C LEU A 54 -1.65 -12.67 0.37
N ALA A 55 -2.72 -12.94 1.12
CA ALA A 55 -3.01 -12.23 2.37
C ALA A 55 -1.94 -12.45 3.45
N TYR A 56 -1.36 -13.66 3.54
CA TYR A 56 -0.28 -13.95 4.48
C TYR A 56 1.00 -13.19 4.12
N GLU A 57 1.34 -13.14 2.84
CA GLU A 57 2.55 -12.49 2.33
C GLU A 57 2.42 -10.96 2.19
N ALA A 58 1.24 -10.41 2.42
CA ALA A 58 0.95 -9.00 2.09
C ALA A 58 1.82 -7.99 2.87
N SER A 59 2.28 -8.31 4.07
CA SER A 59 3.18 -7.47 4.87
C SER A 59 4.65 -7.92 4.81
N TYR A 60 5.01 -8.83 3.90
CA TYR A 60 6.34 -9.44 3.85
C TYR A 60 7.46 -8.42 3.74
N MET A 61 7.35 -7.40 2.86
CA MET A 61 8.38 -6.39 2.69
C MET A 61 8.63 -5.57 3.96
N ASP A 62 7.61 -5.23 4.70
CA ASP A 62 7.71 -4.47 5.95
C ASP A 62 8.39 -5.27 7.06
N HIS A 63 8.10 -6.57 7.15
CA HIS A 63 8.76 -7.44 8.11
C HIS A 63 10.27 -7.52 7.86
N TRP A 64 10.67 -7.55 6.59
CA TRP A 64 12.04 -7.79 6.17
C TRP A 64 12.78 -6.55 5.66
N ARG A 65 12.16 -5.34 5.74
CA ARG A 65 12.69 -4.09 5.14
C ARG A 65 14.13 -3.73 5.54
N TYR A 66 14.58 -4.19 6.69
CA TYR A 66 15.96 -3.93 7.17
C TYR A 66 16.93 -5.08 6.90
N THR A 67 16.47 -6.15 6.29
CA THR A 67 17.25 -7.34 5.97
C THR A 67 17.39 -7.49 4.45
N LYS A 68 18.34 -8.33 4.01
CA LYS A 68 18.38 -8.73 2.60
C LYS A 68 17.15 -9.63 2.31
N PRO A 69 16.51 -9.49 1.13
CA PRO A 69 16.88 -8.65 -0.01
C PRO A 69 16.27 -7.24 0.00
N PHE A 70 15.50 -6.85 1.01
CA PHE A 70 14.73 -5.59 1.04
C PHE A 70 15.49 -4.38 1.57
N LYS A 71 16.73 -4.55 2.03
CA LYS A 71 17.55 -3.40 2.45
C LYS A 71 17.76 -2.45 1.26
N GLY A 72 17.37 -1.18 1.44
CA GLY A 72 17.46 -0.17 0.38
C GLY A 72 16.19 -0.03 -0.47
N THR A 73 15.09 -0.73 -0.15
CA THR A 73 13.83 -0.65 -0.89
C THR A 73 12.85 0.42 -0.37
N ALA A 74 13.31 1.36 0.45
CA ALA A 74 12.43 2.37 1.05
C ALA A 74 11.60 3.15 0.02
N HIS A 75 12.15 3.44 -1.16
CA HIS A 75 11.42 4.11 -2.25
C HIS A 75 10.39 3.23 -2.95
N TRP A 76 10.47 1.91 -2.80
CA TRP A 76 9.50 0.98 -3.38
C TRP A 76 8.13 1.07 -2.68
N HIS A 77 8.10 1.60 -1.46
CA HIS A 77 6.88 1.84 -0.69
C HIS A 77 6.17 3.15 -1.07
N ILE A 78 6.74 3.96 -1.98
CA ILE A 78 6.26 5.32 -2.24
C ILE A 78 5.91 5.50 -3.71
N GLY A 79 4.71 6.00 -3.97
CA GLY A 79 4.31 6.52 -5.27
C GLY A 79 4.70 8.00 -5.39
N TYR A 80 5.60 8.33 -6.31
CA TYR A 80 5.98 9.73 -6.57
C TYR A 80 5.09 10.30 -7.67
N ALA A 81 4.27 11.28 -7.34
CA ALA A 81 3.24 11.82 -8.22
C ALA A 81 3.33 13.33 -8.38
N TYR A 82 3.04 13.82 -9.58
CA TYR A 82 2.85 15.24 -9.86
C TYR A 82 1.38 15.52 -10.18
N PRO A 83 0.66 16.28 -9.35
CA PRO A 83 -0.78 16.53 -9.53
C PRO A 83 -1.14 17.19 -10.85
N ASN A 84 -0.23 18.00 -11.40
CA ASN A 84 -0.46 18.84 -12.59
C ASN A 84 0.15 18.26 -13.88
N ARG A 85 0.71 17.05 -13.86
CA ARG A 85 1.24 16.39 -15.06
C ARG A 85 0.35 15.22 -15.42
N GLN A 86 -0.11 15.19 -16.65
CA GLN A 86 -0.67 13.98 -17.23
C GLN A 86 0.48 12.96 -17.33
N TYR A 87 0.35 11.84 -16.63
CA TYR A 87 1.17 10.68 -16.88
C TYR A 87 0.67 10.08 -18.20
N THR A 88 1.23 10.56 -19.30
CA THR A 88 1.15 9.84 -20.56
C THR A 88 2.16 8.72 -20.46
N GLY A 89 1.78 7.50 -20.80
CA GLY A 89 2.66 6.31 -20.82
C GLY A 89 3.80 6.40 -21.85
N ASP A 90 4.09 7.59 -22.32
CA ASP A 90 5.20 7.93 -23.19
C ASP A 90 6.45 8.20 -22.32
N SER A 91 7.36 7.25 -22.35
CA SER A 91 8.68 7.33 -21.73
C SER A 91 9.55 8.50 -22.26
N SER A 92 9.09 9.23 -23.28
CA SER A 92 9.76 10.39 -23.88
C SER A 92 9.43 11.72 -23.21
N SER A 93 8.31 11.82 -22.46
CA SER A 93 7.99 13.04 -21.71
C SER A 93 8.98 13.18 -20.56
N GLN A 94 9.59 14.36 -20.41
CA GLN A 94 10.61 14.73 -19.41
C GLN A 94 10.32 14.13 -18.01
N VAL A 95 10.52 12.82 -17.91
CA VAL A 95 10.47 12.08 -16.67
C VAL A 95 11.61 12.62 -15.85
N ILE A 96 11.28 13.09 -14.67
CA ILE A 96 12.29 13.40 -13.67
C ILE A 96 13.14 12.16 -13.50
N LYS A 97 14.30 12.17 -14.08
CA LYS A 97 15.33 11.13 -13.95
C LYS A 97 15.99 11.20 -12.57
N SER A 98 15.21 11.39 -11.51
CA SER A 98 15.76 11.21 -10.18
C SER A 98 15.79 9.73 -9.88
N GLU A 99 16.85 9.26 -9.28
CA GLU A 99 17.01 7.87 -8.85
C GLU A 99 15.84 7.40 -7.98
N SER A 100 15.22 8.32 -7.22
CA SER A 100 14.05 8.07 -6.40
C SER A 100 12.82 7.67 -7.20
N VAL A 101 12.57 8.31 -8.36
CA VAL A 101 11.43 7.97 -9.23
C VAL A 101 11.61 6.61 -9.88
N LEU A 102 12.81 6.30 -10.35
CA LEU A 102 13.16 5.00 -10.93
C LEU A 102 13.10 3.85 -9.91
N LYS A 103 13.05 4.18 -8.62
CA LYS A 103 12.91 3.22 -7.51
C LYS A 103 11.51 3.27 -6.89
N SER A 104 10.55 4.03 -7.45
CA SER A 104 9.20 4.18 -6.91
C SER A 104 8.34 2.92 -7.05
N ALA A 105 7.28 2.85 -6.25
CA ALA A 105 6.31 1.75 -6.29
C ALA A 105 5.77 1.52 -7.72
N ALA A 106 5.27 2.56 -8.39
CA ALA A 106 4.69 2.43 -9.74
C ALA A 106 5.71 1.92 -10.78
N TYR A 107 6.94 2.45 -10.73
CA TYR A 107 8.00 1.98 -11.63
C TYR A 107 8.31 0.49 -11.40
N ARG A 108 8.47 0.09 -10.13
CA ARG A 108 8.80 -1.29 -9.78
C ARG A 108 7.67 -2.27 -10.06
N ILE A 109 6.42 -1.85 -9.88
CA ILE A 109 5.26 -2.67 -10.24
C ILE A 109 5.27 -2.95 -11.75
N ASN A 110 5.44 -1.92 -12.60
CA ASN A 110 5.50 -2.10 -14.04
C ASN A 110 6.71 -2.94 -14.48
N GLU A 111 7.88 -2.73 -13.89
CA GLU A 111 9.08 -3.50 -14.15
C GLU A 111 8.88 -4.97 -13.80
N PHE A 112 8.44 -5.29 -12.58
CA PHE A 112 8.26 -6.68 -12.15
C PHE A 112 7.12 -7.39 -12.87
N HIS A 113 6.04 -6.66 -13.19
CA HIS A 113 4.98 -7.19 -14.04
C HIS A 113 5.53 -7.62 -15.39
N ASN A 114 6.26 -6.74 -16.08
CA ASN A 114 6.82 -7.05 -17.40
C ASN A 114 7.84 -8.18 -17.36
N GLU A 115 8.76 -8.17 -16.40
CA GLU A 115 9.77 -9.21 -16.24
C GLU A 115 9.16 -10.58 -15.94
N LEU A 116 8.20 -10.64 -15.02
CA LEU A 116 7.50 -11.90 -14.72
C LEU A 116 6.74 -12.38 -15.95
N ARG A 117 5.91 -11.52 -16.57
CA ARG A 117 5.11 -11.88 -17.75
C ARG A 117 5.94 -12.45 -18.88
N THR A 118 7.15 -11.94 -19.10
CA THR A 118 8.01 -12.37 -20.23
C THR A 118 8.95 -13.52 -19.89
N SER A 119 9.30 -13.70 -18.62
CA SER A 119 10.48 -14.53 -18.30
C SER A 119 10.36 -15.39 -17.04
N TYR A 120 9.20 -15.43 -16.35
CA TYR A 120 9.11 -16.15 -15.07
C TYR A 120 9.52 -17.64 -15.21
N LYS A 121 9.23 -18.28 -16.36
CA LYS A 121 9.57 -19.71 -16.62
C LYS A 121 11.09 -19.97 -16.66
N SER A 122 11.90 -18.94 -16.90
CA SER A 122 13.37 -19.04 -16.96
C SER A 122 14.07 -18.43 -15.73
N MET A 123 13.32 -17.85 -14.81
CA MET A 123 13.87 -17.31 -13.57
C MET A 123 14.01 -18.40 -12.49
N PRO A 124 14.99 -18.26 -11.58
CA PRO A 124 14.97 -19.06 -10.34
C PRO A 124 13.68 -18.83 -9.54
N ASP A 125 13.11 -19.88 -8.97
CA ASP A 125 11.85 -19.82 -8.19
C ASP A 125 11.93 -18.79 -7.06
N SER A 126 13.08 -18.67 -6.40
CA SER A 126 13.29 -17.66 -5.35
C SER A 126 13.16 -16.22 -5.84
N LEU A 127 13.55 -15.96 -7.09
CA LEU A 127 13.41 -14.62 -7.71
C LEU A 127 11.96 -14.35 -8.11
N VAL A 128 11.25 -15.36 -8.64
CA VAL A 128 9.81 -15.27 -8.92
C VAL A 128 9.05 -15.00 -7.63
N ALA A 129 9.29 -15.78 -6.58
CA ALA A 129 8.69 -15.60 -5.26
C ALA A 129 8.94 -14.20 -4.68
N PHE A 130 10.17 -13.70 -4.79
CA PHE A 130 10.54 -12.35 -4.35
C PHE A 130 9.71 -11.27 -5.08
N LYS A 131 9.61 -11.36 -6.42
CA LYS A 131 8.86 -10.38 -7.22
C LYS A 131 7.36 -10.43 -6.93
N ILE A 132 6.77 -11.62 -6.76
CA ILE A 132 5.37 -11.76 -6.36
C ILE A 132 5.12 -11.10 -5.00
N ARG A 133 5.92 -11.41 -3.97
CA ARG A 133 5.81 -10.78 -2.65
C ARG A 133 5.94 -9.26 -2.69
N ALA A 134 6.89 -8.77 -3.49
CA ALA A 134 7.08 -7.34 -3.69
C ALA A 134 5.86 -6.69 -4.38
N LEU A 135 5.29 -7.31 -5.41
CA LEU A 135 4.07 -6.83 -6.09
C LEU A 135 2.88 -6.77 -5.14
N ILE A 136 2.67 -7.81 -4.31
CA ILE A 136 1.58 -7.85 -3.33
C ILE A 136 1.66 -6.63 -2.41
N HIS A 137 2.83 -6.36 -1.85
CA HIS A 137 3.04 -5.27 -0.90
C HIS A 137 2.96 -3.90 -1.56
N MET A 138 3.73 -3.67 -2.61
CA MET A 138 3.80 -2.39 -3.32
C MET A 138 2.46 -1.96 -3.91
N MET A 139 1.63 -2.91 -4.34
CA MET A 139 0.29 -2.59 -4.82
C MET A 139 -0.58 -2.01 -3.71
N GLY A 140 -0.48 -2.54 -2.50
CA GLY A 140 -1.14 -1.97 -1.32
C GLY A 140 -0.64 -0.56 -1.03
N ASP A 141 0.67 -0.38 -0.92
CA ASP A 141 1.30 0.90 -0.60
C ASP A 141 0.95 1.99 -1.61
N MET A 142 1.06 1.69 -2.90
CA MET A 142 0.77 2.65 -3.97
C MET A 142 -0.69 3.15 -3.95
N HIS A 143 -1.62 2.37 -3.37
CA HIS A 143 -3.02 2.77 -3.21
C HIS A 143 -3.31 3.41 -1.84
N CYS A 144 -2.33 3.49 -0.95
CA CYS A 144 -2.46 4.18 0.33
C CYS A 144 -2.20 5.69 0.16
N PRO A 145 -3.15 6.58 0.51
CA PRO A 145 -2.95 8.02 0.39
C PRO A 145 -1.72 8.54 1.14
N ALA A 146 -1.29 7.87 2.21
CA ALA A 146 -0.10 8.26 2.95
C ALA A 146 1.22 7.88 2.27
N HIS A 147 1.17 7.01 1.27
CA HIS A 147 2.33 6.56 0.51
C HIS A 147 2.46 7.25 -0.86
N VAL A 148 1.67 8.28 -1.11
CA VAL A 148 1.81 9.13 -2.31
C VAL A 148 2.56 10.41 -1.94
N ALA A 149 3.79 10.53 -2.45
CA ALA A 149 4.58 11.74 -2.33
C ALA A 149 4.15 12.72 -3.43
N ILE A 150 3.60 13.86 -3.02
CA ILE A 150 3.18 14.94 -3.90
C ILE A 150 4.14 16.11 -3.69
N PRO A 151 4.77 16.65 -4.74
CA PRO A 151 5.63 17.83 -4.62
C PRO A 151 4.84 19.01 -4.04
N ILE A 152 5.42 19.68 -3.05
CA ILE A 152 4.93 20.96 -2.57
C ILE A 152 5.55 22.03 -3.46
N GLU A 153 4.72 22.78 -4.16
CA GLU A 153 5.04 23.99 -4.94
C GLU A 153 6.47 24.09 -5.50
N ASP A 154 6.64 24.02 -6.81
CA ASP A 154 7.81 24.43 -7.63
C ASP A 154 9.22 23.94 -7.23
N LYS A 155 9.35 23.08 -6.25
CA LYS A 155 10.65 22.49 -5.89
C LYS A 155 10.91 21.21 -6.70
N PRO A 156 12.03 21.14 -7.42
CA PRO A 156 12.30 20.05 -8.35
C PRO A 156 12.75 18.73 -7.69
N THR A 157 12.90 18.68 -6.37
CA THR A 157 13.44 17.51 -5.67
C THR A 157 12.43 16.82 -4.76
N TYR A 158 12.19 15.55 -5.00
CA TYR A 158 11.31 14.70 -4.17
C TYR A 158 11.80 14.51 -2.73
N GLU A 159 13.08 14.67 -2.46
CA GLU A 159 13.66 14.52 -1.12
C GLU A 159 13.13 15.56 -0.13
N GLU A 160 12.72 16.74 -0.63
CA GLU A 160 12.14 17.79 0.19
C GLU A 160 10.61 17.72 0.32
N THR A 161 9.95 16.81 -0.38
CA THR A 161 8.52 16.83 -0.65
C THR A 161 7.72 15.67 -0.10
N THR A 162 8.24 14.90 0.84
CA THR A 162 7.47 13.85 1.53
C THR A 162 6.41 14.49 2.42
N VAL A 163 5.31 14.89 1.76
CA VAL A 163 4.16 15.54 2.42
C VAL A 163 3.66 14.73 3.61
N TYR A 164 3.66 13.40 3.49
CA TYR A 164 3.19 12.53 4.54
C TYR A 164 3.99 12.69 5.85
N ASN A 165 5.29 12.94 5.81
CA ASN A 165 6.11 13.17 7.00
C ASN A 165 5.87 14.53 7.65
N ARG A 166 5.37 15.50 6.89
CA ARG A 166 5.11 16.87 7.35
C ARG A 166 3.64 17.13 7.66
N TYR A 167 2.74 16.25 7.22
CA TYR A 167 1.31 16.41 7.45
C TYR A 167 0.96 15.89 8.84
N ARG A 168 0.71 16.84 9.76
CA ARG A 168 0.39 16.54 11.16
C ARG A 168 -1.10 16.58 11.39
N LEU A 169 -1.54 15.65 12.21
CA LEU A 169 -2.90 15.51 12.76
C LEU A 169 -2.82 15.47 14.28
N GLN A 170 -3.96 15.32 14.91
CA GLN A 170 -4.06 15.02 16.32
C GLN A 170 -4.87 13.73 16.54
N ARG A 171 -4.70 13.14 17.71
CA ARG A 171 -5.52 12.05 18.20
C ARG A 171 -5.65 12.19 19.71
N ASN A 172 -6.88 12.48 20.18
CA ASN A 172 -7.15 12.79 21.58
C ASN A 172 -6.24 13.94 22.11
N GLY A 173 -6.14 15.03 21.35
CA GLY A 173 -5.32 16.20 21.67
C GLY A 173 -3.80 15.99 21.58
N LYS A 174 -3.33 14.83 21.15
CA LYS A 174 -1.90 14.53 20.99
C LYS A 174 -1.48 14.54 19.53
N LYS A 175 -0.23 14.98 19.27
CA LYS A 175 0.35 14.95 17.91
C LYS A 175 0.28 13.55 17.33
N TYR A 176 -0.24 13.46 16.10
CA TYR A 176 -0.38 12.23 15.36
C TYR A 176 0.08 12.44 13.92
N SER A 177 0.62 11.42 13.26
CA SER A 177 1.03 11.58 11.88
C SER A 177 -0.07 11.10 10.92
N TYR A 178 -0.20 11.78 9.78
CA TYR A 178 -1.08 11.35 8.71
C TYR A 178 -0.76 9.92 8.24
N HIS A 179 0.51 9.58 8.16
CA HIS A 179 0.96 8.23 7.83
C HIS A 179 0.47 7.20 8.86
N ALA A 180 0.69 7.46 10.16
CA ALA A 180 0.21 6.55 11.21
C ALA A 180 -1.32 6.41 11.24
N MET A 181 -2.06 7.45 10.84
CA MET A 181 -3.51 7.37 10.69
C MET A 181 -3.90 6.34 9.63
N TRP A 182 -3.31 6.42 8.44
CA TRP A 182 -3.60 5.49 7.36
C TRP A 182 -3.14 4.07 7.68
N ASP A 183 -2.00 3.90 8.33
CA ASP A 183 -1.52 2.59 8.79
C ASP A 183 -2.45 1.93 9.80
N SER A 184 -3.18 2.74 10.56
CA SER A 184 -4.12 2.28 11.57
C SER A 184 -5.59 2.39 11.14
N ILE A 185 -5.86 2.71 9.87
CA ILE A 185 -7.19 3.11 9.40
C ILE A 185 -8.26 2.04 9.66
N THR A 186 -7.91 0.77 9.50
CA THR A 186 -8.83 -0.34 9.77
C THR A 186 -9.29 -0.36 11.23
N ALA A 187 -8.35 -0.15 12.15
CA ALA A 187 -8.64 -0.09 13.58
C ALA A 187 -9.33 1.22 14.01
N ILE A 188 -9.08 2.33 13.29
CA ILE A 188 -9.72 3.62 13.54
C ILE A 188 -11.19 3.57 13.11
N LEU A 189 -11.46 3.04 11.94
CA LEU A 189 -12.81 3.02 11.38
C LEU A 189 -13.68 1.93 12.01
N PHE A 190 -13.15 0.71 12.15
CA PHE A 190 -13.88 -0.46 12.60
C PHE A 190 -13.00 -1.39 13.47
N PRO A 191 -12.73 -1.04 14.72
CA PRO A 191 -11.73 -1.69 15.58
C PRO A 191 -12.01 -3.17 15.87
N LYS A 192 -13.25 -3.62 15.69
CA LYS A 192 -13.68 -5.00 15.97
C LYS A 192 -13.99 -5.81 14.70
N ARG A 193 -13.87 -5.21 13.49
CA ARG A 193 -14.21 -5.87 12.25
C ARG A 193 -13.07 -6.82 11.86
N ASN A 194 -13.41 -8.08 11.64
CA ASN A 194 -12.48 -9.09 11.11
C ASN A 194 -12.32 -8.99 9.59
N ILE A 195 -11.37 -9.73 9.02
CA ILE A 195 -11.12 -9.70 7.56
C ILE A 195 -12.35 -10.11 6.75
N PRO A 196 -13.09 -11.21 7.04
CA PRO A 196 -14.30 -11.52 6.30
C PRO A 196 -15.32 -10.36 6.26
N GLY A 197 -15.58 -9.72 7.40
CA GLY A 197 -16.49 -8.56 7.44
C GLY A 197 -15.97 -7.33 6.68
N TRP A 198 -14.66 -7.19 6.49
CA TRP A 198 -14.10 -6.19 5.59
C TRP A 198 -14.33 -6.57 4.12
N LEU A 199 -14.14 -7.84 3.76
CA LEU A 199 -14.31 -8.30 2.37
C LEU A 199 -15.75 -8.13 1.88
N GLU A 200 -16.74 -8.42 2.72
CA GLU A 200 -18.17 -8.23 2.40
C GLU A 200 -18.49 -6.78 2.02
N GLU A 201 -17.83 -5.81 2.64
CA GLU A 201 -18.07 -4.38 2.43
C GLU A 201 -17.19 -3.77 1.32
N VAL A 202 -16.01 -4.32 1.08
CA VAL A 202 -15.01 -3.75 0.17
C VAL A 202 -15.06 -4.39 -1.22
N ASP A 203 -15.27 -5.71 -1.30
CA ASP A 203 -15.30 -6.45 -2.58
C ASP A 203 -16.68 -6.44 -3.22
N THR A 204 -17.16 -5.26 -3.61
CA THR A 204 -18.55 -5.05 -4.09
C THR A 204 -18.67 -4.76 -5.59
N TYR A 205 -17.56 -4.59 -6.30
CA TYR A 205 -17.57 -4.24 -7.71
C TYR A 205 -17.78 -5.45 -8.61
N ASN A 206 -18.71 -5.34 -9.57
CA ASN A 206 -18.94 -6.39 -10.54
C ASN A 206 -17.82 -6.47 -11.60
N GLU A 207 -17.81 -7.53 -12.42
CA GLU A 207 -16.77 -7.79 -13.42
C GLU A 207 -16.55 -6.61 -14.39
N LYS A 208 -17.63 -6.02 -14.92
CA LYS A 208 -17.55 -4.87 -15.83
C LYS A 208 -16.89 -3.65 -15.16
N GLN A 209 -17.18 -3.44 -13.88
CA GLN A 209 -16.57 -2.36 -13.10
C GLN A 209 -15.08 -2.66 -12.84
N ARG A 210 -14.74 -3.90 -12.41
CA ARG A 210 -13.36 -4.33 -12.22
C ARG A 210 -12.52 -4.18 -13.47
N ALA A 211 -13.06 -4.58 -14.63
CA ALA A 211 -12.38 -4.39 -15.91
C ALA A 211 -12.05 -2.92 -16.23
N LYS A 212 -12.92 -1.98 -15.80
CA LYS A 212 -12.64 -0.54 -15.93
C LYS A 212 -11.58 -0.06 -14.93
N ILE A 213 -11.64 -0.54 -13.69
CA ILE A 213 -10.71 -0.21 -12.61
C ILE A 213 -9.28 -0.64 -12.97
N CYS A 214 -9.15 -1.79 -13.65
CA CYS A 214 -7.87 -2.36 -14.03
C CYS A 214 -7.26 -1.80 -15.32
N LYS A 215 -7.95 -0.89 -16.04
CA LYS A 215 -7.39 -0.26 -17.24
C LYS A 215 -6.13 0.55 -16.95
N GLY A 216 -5.19 0.52 -17.90
CA GLY A 216 -3.91 1.22 -17.78
C GLY A 216 -2.85 0.41 -17.05
N ASP A 217 -1.86 1.11 -16.54
CA ASP A 217 -0.73 0.54 -15.80
C ASP A 217 -0.54 1.19 -14.42
N ALA A 218 0.53 0.86 -13.73
CA ALA A 218 0.79 1.39 -12.39
C ALA A 218 0.93 2.92 -12.35
N ASN A 219 1.34 3.57 -13.43
CA ASN A 219 1.41 5.04 -13.50
C ASN A 219 0.01 5.67 -13.58
N ASP A 220 -0.88 5.09 -14.39
CA ASP A 220 -2.27 5.54 -14.50
C ASP A 220 -2.99 5.36 -13.15
N TRP A 221 -2.72 4.23 -12.50
CA TRP A 221 -3.32 3.93 -11.19
C TRP A 221 -2.81 4.87 -10.09
N LEU A 222 -1.51 5.19 -10.11
CA LEU A 222 -0.91 6.17 -9.20
C LEU A 222 -1.51 7.56 -9.41
N ALA A 223 -1.76 7.98 -10.65
CA ALA A 223 -2.43 9.24 -10.95
C ALA A 223 -3.85 9.28 -10.34
N GLY A 224 -4.57 8.17 -10.37
CA GLY A 224 -5.86 8.02 -9.68
C GLY A 224 -5.73 8.16 -8.17
N THR A 225 -4.80 7.41 -7.55
CA THR A 225 -4.55 7.49 -6.10
C THR A 225 -4.09 8.89 -5.67
N THR A 226 -3.34 9.60 -6.52
CA THR A 226 -2.93 10.99 -6.25
C THR A 226 -4.13 11.92 -6.09
N LYS A 227 -5.15 11.79 -6.93
CA LYS A 227 -6.40 12.56 -6.80
C LYS A 227 -7.10 12.29 -5.48
N GLU A 228 -7.16 11.04 -5.08
CA GLU A 228 -7.77 10.64 -3.81
C GLU A 228 -6.92 11.08 -2.60
N THR A 229 -5.61 11.10 -2.72
CA THR A 229 -4.71 11.66 -1.71
C THR A 229 -4.98 13.15 -1.50
N LEU A 230 -5.08 13.93 -2.59
CA LEU A 230 -5.42 15.35 -2.51
C LEU A 230 -6.82 15.57 -1.92
N ARG A 231 -7.79 14.70 -2.25
CA ARG A 231 -9.12 14.73 -1.65
C ARG A 231 -9.06 14.46 -0.15
N SER A 232 -8.25 13.49 0.29
CA SER A 232 -8.12 13.16 1.70
C SER A 232 -7.51 14.29 2.53
N TYR A 233 -6.59 15.08 1.97
CA TYR A 233 -6.07 16.28 2.64
C TYR A 233 -7.12 17.36 2.84
N LYS A 234 -8.08 17.50 1.90
CA LYS A 234 -9.22 18.42 2.05
C LYS A 234 -10.22 17.90 3.09
N LEU A 235 -10.41 16.57 3.11
CA LEU A 235 -11.33 15.91 4.04
C LEU A 235 -10.82 15.97 5.48
N ILE A 236 -9.52 15.82 5.67
CA ILE A 236 -8.85 15.82 6.96
C ILE A 236 -7.74 16.89 6.93
N PRO A 237 -8.07 18.18 7.18
CA PRO A 237 -7.09 19.25 7.22
C PRO A 237 -6.02 19.03 8.29
N ARG A 238 -4.90 19.76 8.17
CA ARG A 238 -3.84 19.73 9.19
C ARG A 238 -4.41 20.02 10.58
N ASP A 239 -3.81 19.40 11.58
CA ASP A 239 -4.15 19.54 12.98
C ASP A 239 -5.56 19.08 13.37
N THR A 240 -6.33 18.47 12.42
CA THR A 240 -7.60 17.80 12.75
C THR A 240 -7.37 16.71 13.80
N ASP A 241 -8.18 16.67 14.83
CA ASP A 241 -8.22 15.53 15.76
C ASP A 241 -9.09 14.42 15.15
N ILE A 242 -8.48 13.29 14.83
CA ILE A 242 -9.16 12.16 14.19
C ILE A 242 -10.18 11.47 15.13
N ALA A 243 -10.12 11.74 16.43
CA ALA A 243 -11.14 11.29 17.38
C ALA A 243 -12.44 12.11 17.29
N GLU A 244 -12.37 13.32 16.72
CA GLU A 244 -13.47 14.30 16.64
C GLU A 244 -14.00 14.50 15.20
N LEU A 245 -13.70 13.56 14.28
CA LEU A 245 -14.23 13.61 12.91
C LEU A 245 -15.75 13.63 12.94
N SER A 246 -16.35 14.55 12.18
CA SER A 246 -17.80 14.57 11.96
C SER A 246 -18.24 13.28 11.26
N GLU A 247 -19.52 12.94 11.39
CA GLU A 247 -20.09 11.75 10.74
C GLU A 247 -19.84 11.76 9.22
N ASN A 248 -20.09 12.89 8.57
CA ASN A 248 -19.84 13.07 7.14
C ASN A 248 -18.35 12.86 6.76
N GLN A 249 -17.41 13.36 7.58
CA GLN A 249 -15.97 13.11 7.34
C GLN A 249 -15.65 11.63 7.50
N ARG A 250 -16.22 10.99 8.50
CA ARG A 250 -16.02 9.56 8.74
C ARG A 250 -16.58 8.70 7.60
N GLU A 251 -17.78 8.97 7.12
CA GLU A 251 -18.39 8.28 5.97
C GLU A 251 -17.54 8.42 4.69
N GLN A 252 -17.09 9.64 4.40
CA GLN A 252 -16.22 9.87 3.23
C GLN A 252 -14.88 9.17 3.37
N LEU A 253 -14.30 9.10 4.58
CA LEU A 253 -13.06 8.38 4.85
C LEU A 253 -13.24 6.87 4.68
N VAL A 254 -14.38 6.32 5.12
CA VAL A 254 -14.76 4.92 4.89
C VAL A 254 -14.85 4.64 3.40
N ALA A 255 -15.60 5.44 2.65
CA ALA A 255 -15.78 5.27 1.21
C ALA A 255 -14.44 5.31 0.46
N LEU A 256 -13.54 6.25 0.81
CA LEU A 256 -12.21 6.36 0.23
C LEU A 256 -11.36 5.13 0.56
N THR A 257 -11.39 4.68 1.81
CA THR A 257 -10.65 3.49 2.27
C THR A 257 -11.10 2.24 1.51
N TYR A 258 -12.41 2.02 1.42
CA TYR A 258 -12.97 0.87 0.68
C TYR A 258 -12.57 0.90 -0.79
N GLN A 259 -12.71 2.06 -1.44
CA GLN A 259 -12.35 2.24 -2.84
C GLN A 259 -10.87 1.90 -3.09
N GLN A 260 -9.95 2.44 -2.29
CA GLN A 260 -8.52 2.24 -2.50
C GLN A 260 -8.09 0.78 -2.22
N MET A 261 -8.64 0.14 -1.19
CA MET A 261 -8.39 -1.27 -0.91
C MET A 261 -8.91 -2.19 -2.03
N ALA A 262 -10.16 -1.95 -2.50
CA ALA A 262 -10.75 -2.70 -3.61
C ALA A 262 -9.91 -2.56 -4.89
N TYR A 263 -9.54 -1.32 -5.24
CA TYR A 263 -8.75 -1.04 -6.44
C TYR A 263 -7.38 -1.71 -6.38
N ALA A 264 -6.71 -1.65 -5.23
CA ALA A 264 -5.43 -2.34 -5.03
C ALA A 264 -5.57 -3.85 -5.24
N GLY A 265 -6.57 -4.48 -4.63
CA GLY A 265 -6.81 -5.92 -4.76
C GLY A 265 -7.12 -6.35 -6.19
N TYR A 266 -8.01 -5.65 -6.90
CA TYR A 266 -8.36 -5.98 -8.29
C TYR A 266 -7.18 -5.79 -9.25
N ARG A 267 -6.41 -4.72 -9.10
CA ARG A 267 -5.23 -4.44 -9.93
C ARG A 267 -4.11 -5.43 -9.68
N LEU A 268 -3.93 -5.87 -8.45
CA LEU A 268 -3.00 -6.94 -8.12
C LEU A 268 -3.40 -8.26 -8.79
N ALA A 269 -4.69 -8.64 -8.67
CA ALA A 269 -5.21 -9.82 -9.36
C ALA A 269 -5.03 -9.73 -10.88
N HIS A 270 -5.31 -8.55 -11.46
CA HIS A 270 -5.14 -8.31 -12.90
C HIS A 270 -3.69 -8.55 -13.36
N ILE A 271 -2.70 -8.02 -12.64
CA ILE A 271 -1.28 -8.23 -12.93
C ILE A 271 -0.92 -9.72 -12.83
N LEU A 272 -1.30 -10.38 -11.73
CA LEU A 272 -0.93 -11.77 -11.51
C LEU A 272 -1.61 -12.72 -12.52
N ASN A 273 -2.86 -12.43 -12.89
CA ASN A 273 -3.54 -13.16 -13.95
C ASN A 273 -2.87 -12.96 -15.32
N ASP A 274 -2.39 -11.73 -15.64
CA ASP A 274 -1.67 -11.46 -16.88
C ASP A 274 -0.29 -12.14 -16.92
N VAL A 275 0.41 -12.22 -15.78
CA VAL A 275 1.69 -12.92 -15.64
C VAL A 275 1.54 -14.41 -15.92
N PHE A 276 0.52 -15.04 -15.36
CA PHE A 276 0.39 -16.49 -15.37
C PHE A 276 -0.64 -17.02 -16.37
N LYS A 277 -1.14 -16.18 -17.27
CA LYS A 277 -1.97 -16.66 -18.38
C LYS A 277 -1.14 -17.56 -19.31
N GLU A 278 -1.70 -18.69 -19.71
CA GLU A 278 -1.13 -19.58 -20.72
C GLU A 278 -1.19 -18.99 -22.12
#